data_acde8a265fdee3edd2ff75bcd012a099
#
_entry.id   acde8a265fdee3edd2ff75bcd012a099
#
_cell.length_a   1.000
_cell.length_b   1.000
_cell.length_c   1.000
_cell.angle_alpha   90.00
_cell.angle_beta   90.00
_cell.angle_gamma   90.00
#
_symmetry.space_group_name_H-M   'P 1'
#
loop_
_entity.id
_entity.type
_entity.pdbx_description
1 polymer ?
#
loop_
_entity_poly.entity_id
_entity_poly.type
_entity_poly.pdbx_seq_one_letter_code
_entity_poly.pdbx_strand_id
1 'polypeptide(L)'
;MAGWNLDAFRHALERLDRTEYLDDGYFGRWLNAAELILIDSAVLAPKAVEARSRNLRGQHVVEPPPSQPVRPDYKPTAEGSLRDVAAAPAFAIGEWVRVKNMSRTGYSRLPRYVRGHTGVVEFVQPPSVLPDTNAHFDGENPQCVYTIQFDSRELWGAEAEPFALTIEMFESYLEKIT
;
A
#
# COMPACT_ATOMS: atom_id res chain seq x y z
N MET A 1 10.82 -18.28 0.78
CA MET A 1 9.64 -17.40 0.71
C MET A 1 10.03 -16.25 -0.19
N ALA A 2 9.21 -15.92 -1.18
CA ALA A 2 9.42 -14.73 -1.99
C ALA A 2 9.53 -13.53 -1.04
N GLY A 3 10.43 -12.59 -1.34
CA GLY A 3 10.75 -11.48 -0.45
C GLY A 3 9.51 -10.68 -0.03
N TRP A 4 8.93 -11.10 1.05
CA TRP A 4 7.72 -10.48 1.57
C TRP A 4 8.10 -9.15 2.18
N ASN A 5 7.56 -8.10 1.64
CA ASN A 5 7.56 -6.82 2.31
C ASN A 5 6.13 -6.47 2.74
N LEU A 6 6.01 -5.57 3.71
CA LEU A 6 4.73 -5.20 4.28
C LEU A 6 3.79 -4.53 3.25
N ASP A 7 4.35 -3.81 2.29
CA ASP A 7 3.55 -3.13 1.26
C ASP A 7 2.98 -4.11 0.24
N ALA A 8 3.75 -5.15 -0.14
CA ALA A 8 3.24 -6.25 -0.96
C ALA A 8 2.10 -7.00 -0.26
N PHE A 9 2.22 -7.21 1.07
CA PHE A 9 1.17 -7.82 1.86
C PHE A 9 -0.09 -6.95 1.92
N ARG A 10 0.07 -5.64 2.15
CA ARG A 10 -1.06 -4.68 2.13
C ARG A 10 -1.72 -4.62 0.76
N HIS A 11 -0.93 -4.65 -0.30
CA HIS A 11 -1.46 -4.72 -1.66
C HIS A 11 -2.29 -5.98 -1.89
N ALA A 12 -1.86 -7.13 -1.39
CA ALA A 12 -2.64 -8.36 -1.47
C ALA A 12 -3.98 -8.25 -0.73
N LEU A 13 -4.00 -7.63 0.47
CA LEU A 13 -5.24 -7.33 1.20
C LEU A 13 -6.22 -6.49 0.39
N GLU A 14 -5.73 -5.48 -0.33
CA GLU A 14 -6.58 -4.59 -1.15
C GLU A 14 -7.09 -5.24 -2.44
N ARG A 15 -6.54 -6.40 -2.83
CA ARG A 15 -6.96 -7.19 -3.99
C ARG A 15 -8.00 -8.26 -3.66
N LEU A 16 -8.28 -8.50 -2.38
CA LEU A 16 -9.32 -9.45 -1.97
C LEU A 16 -10.69 -9.00 -2.49
N ASP A 17 -11.57 -9.98 -2.73
CA ASP A 17 -12.96 -9.69 -3.01
C ASP A 17 -13.58 -8.87 -1.87
N ARG A 18 -14.53 -8.00 -2.20
CA ARG A 18 -15.16 -7.12 -1.21
C ARG A 18 -15.83 -7.90 -0.08
N THR A 19 -16.45 -9.04 -0.38
CA THR A 19 -17.14 -9.88 0.60
C THR A 19 -16.11 -10.52 1.53
N GLU A 20 -15.06 -11.13 1.00
CA GLU A 20 -13.95 -11.69 1.79
C GLU A 20 -13.30 -10.62 2.68
N TYR A 21 -13.09 -9.42 2.12
CA TYR A 21 -12.48 -8.32 2.87
C TYR A 21 -13.35 -7.85 4.04
N LEU A 22 -14.68 -7.81 3.90
CA LEU A 22 -15.59 -7.28 4.91
C LEU A 22 -16.05 -8.33 5.93
N ASP A 23 -16.32 -9.55 5.49
CA ASP A 23 -17.02 -10.58 6.28
C ASP A 23 -16.09 -11.52 7.03
N ASP A 24 -14.88 -11.78 6.53
CA ASP A 24 -13.96 -12.76 7.12
C ASP A 24 -13.22 -12.27 8.38
N GLY A 25 -13.45 -11.03 8.79
CA GLY A 25 -12.81 -10.44 9.94
C GLY A 25 -11.31 -10.20 9.76
N TYR A 26 -10.62 -9.84 10.84
CA TYR A 26 -9.21 -9.44 10.79
C TYR A 26 -8.30 -10.59 10.34
N PHE A 27 -8.37 -11.73 11.00
CA PHE A 27 -7.49 -12.87 10.70
C PHE A 27 -7.86 -13.59 9.40
N GLY A 28 -9.14 -13.63 9.03
CA GLY A 28 -9.58 -14.20 7.76
C GLY A 28 -9.00 -13.44 6.58
N ARG A 29 -9.05 -12.11 6.60
CA ARG A 29 -8.40 -11.27 5.57
C ARG A 29 -6.90 -11.53 5.45
N TRP A 30 -6.21 -11.69 6.58
CA TRP A 30 -4.77 -11.99 6.58
C TRP A 30 -4.47 -13.35 5.96
N LEU A 31 -5.29 -14.36 6.27
CA LEU A 31 -5.16 -15.69 5.71
C LEU A 31 -5.37 -15.68 4.18
N ASN A 32 -6.44 -15.02 3.70
CA ASN A 32 -6.76 -14.91 2.28
C ASN A 32 -5.68 -14.12 1.52
N ALA A 33 -5.16 -13.03 2.11
CA ALA A 33 -4.04 -12.28 1.52
C ALA A 33 -2.76 -13.11 1.45
N ALA A 34 -2.47 -13.91 2.49
CA ALA A 34 -1.32 -14.81 2.48
C ALA A 34 -1.46 -15.90 1.40
N GLU A 35 -2.65 -16.48 1.24
CA GLU A 35 -2.93 -17.43 0.16
C GLU A 35 -2.71 -16.78 -1.22
N LEU A 36 -3.23 -15.57 -1.42
CA LEU A 36 -3.08 -14.82 -2.67
C LEU A 36 -1.60 -14.59 -3.01
N ILE A 37 -0.77 -14.18 -2.04
CA ILE A 37 0.67 -14.00 -2.25
C ILE A 37 1.36 -15.32 -2.59
N LEU A 38 0.99 -16.41 -1.96
CA LEU A 38 1.55 -17.73 -2.23
C LEU A 38 1.18 -18.21 -3.65
N ILE A 39 0.00 -17.86 -4.14
CA ILE A 39 -0.42 -18.13 -5.51
C ILE A 39 0.35 -17.24 -6.50
N ASP A 40 0.43 -15.92 -6.23
CA ASP A 40 1.16 -14.97 -7.08
C ASP A 40 2.66 -15.34 -7.22
N SER A 41 3.25 -15.85 -6.15
CA SER A 41 4.65 -16.32 -6.16
C SER A 41 4.81 -17.78 -6.64
N ALA A 42 3.76 -18.38 -7.15
CA ALA A 42 3.73 -19.78 -7.60
C ALA A 42 4.24 -20.79 -6.54
N VAL A 43 4.12 -20.48 -5.26
CA VAL A 43 4.34 -21.45 -4.16
C VAL A 43 3.17 -22.41 -4.07
N LEU A 44 1.95 -21.90 -4.28
CA LEU A 44 0.72 -22.66 -4.37
C LEU A 44 0.12 -22.54 -5.77
N ALA A 45 -0.42 -23.62 -6.28
CA ALA A 45 -1.27 -23.57 -7.46
C ALA A 45 -2.64 -22.96 -7.09
N PRO A 46 -3.30 -22.23 -8.00
CA PRO A 46 -4.68 -21.78 -7.77
C PRO A 46 -5.57 -22.93 -7.35
N LYS A 47 -6.45 -22.71 -6.38
CA LYS A 47 -7.38 -23.71 -5.80
C LYS A 47 -6.70 -24.89 -5.06
N ALA A 48 -5.39 -24.86 -4.81
CA ALA A 48 -4.71 -25.93 -4.08
C ALA A 48 -5.23 -26.07 -2.64
N VAL A 49 -5.43 -24.95 -1.94
CA VAL A 49 -5.94 -24.91 -0.57
C VAL A 49 -7.39 -25.42 -0.53
N GLU A 50 -8.24 -25.00 -1.45
CA GLU A 50 -9.62 -25.48 -1.56
C GLU A 50 -9.67 -26.99 -1.80
N ALA A 51 -8.93 -27.50 -2.78
CA ALA A 51 -8.88 -28.92 -3.11
C ALA A 51 -8.39 -29.74 -1.92
N ARG A 52 -7.32 -29.29 -1.24
CA ARG A 52 -6.81 -29.95 -0.05
C ARG A 52 -7.81 -29.94 1.11
N SER A 53 -8.47 -28.82 1.33
CA SER A 53 -9.52 -28.69 2.37
C SER A 53 -10.69 -29.66 2.11
N ARG A 54 -11.13 -29.80 0.85
CA ARG A 54 -12.18 -30.73 0.47
C ARG A 54 -11.77 -32.18 0.67
N ASN A 55 -10.53 -32.55 0.33
CA ASN A 55 -9.99 -33.87 0.57
C ASN A 55 -9.93 -34.23 2.06
N LEU A 56 -9.50 -33.26 2.90
CA LEU A 56 -9.48 -33.45 4.35
C LEU A 56 -10.89 -33.62 4.96
N ARG A 57 -11.93 -33.13 4.27
CA ARG A 57 -13.34 -33.35 4.65
C ARG A 57 -13.93 -34.63 4.07
N GLY A 58 -13.12 -35.49 3.46
CA GLY A 58 -13.54 -36.75 2.87
C GLY A 58 -14.12 -36.64 1.45
N GLN A 59 -13.98 -35.49 0.77
CA GLN A 59 -14.36 -35.32 -0.63
C GLN A 59 -13.13 -35.63 -1.51
N HIS A 60 -13.24 -36.64 -2.35
CA HIS A 60 -12.14 -37.02 -3.26
C HIS A 60 -12.09 -36.09 -4.48
N VAL A 61 -11.29 -35.02 -4.38
CA VAL A 61 -11.02 -34.07 -5.48
C VAL A 61 -9.56 -34.17 -5.90
N VAL A 62 -9.33 -33.95 -7.20
CA VAL A 62 -7.96 -33.89 -7.73
C VAL A 62 -7.30 -32.60 -7.26
N GLU A 63 -6.20 -32.74 -6.55
CA GLU A 63 -5.36 -31.59 -6.17
C GLU A 63 -4.54 -31.14 -7.39
N PRO A 64 -4.40 -29.80 -7.63
CA PRO A 64 -3.54 -29.31 -8.70
C PRO A 64 -2.08 -29.71 -8.43
N PRO A 65 -1.27 -29.90 -9.50
CA PRO A 65 0.14 -30.23 -9.33
C PRO A 65 0.89 -29.09 -8.61
N PRO A 66 1.99 -29.41 -7.90
CA PRO A 66 2.84 -28.38 -7.29
C PRO A 66 3.32 -27.39 -8.33
N SER A 67 3.29 -26.11 -7.98
CA SER A 67 3.88 -25.04 -8.81
C SER A 67 5.38 -24.91 -8.55
N GLN A 68 6.07 -24.21 -9.45
CA GLN A 68 7.49 -23.85 -9.25
C GLN A 68 7.54 -22.42 -8.72
N PRO A 69 8.03 -22.20 -7.48
CA PRO A 69 8.07 -20.87 -6.88
C PRO A 69 8.89 -19.88 -7.71
N VAL A 70 8.30 -18.72 -7.96
CA VAL A 70 8.99 -17.57 -8.55
C VAL A 70 9.35 -16.62 -7.42
N ARG A 71 10.61 -16.24 -7.31
CA ARG A 71 11.09 -15.26 -6.32
C ARG A 71 11.48 -14.00 -7.06
N PRO A 72 10.95 -12.83 -6.64
CA PRO A 72 11.45 -11.55 -7.13
C PRO A 72 12.94 -11.42 -6.82
N ASP A 73 13.72 -10.89 -7.75
CA ASP A 73 15.11 -10.48 -7.49
C ASP A 73 15.08 -9.12 -6.78
N TYR A 74 14.61 -9.14 -5.56
CA TYR A 74 14.42 -7.96 -4.73
C TYR A 74 14.87 -8.25 -3.30
N LYS A 75 15.72 -7.36 -2.77
CA LYS A 75 16.15 -7.36 -1.37
C LYS A 75 16.05 -5.94 -0.82
N PRO A 76 15.41 -5.75 0.35
CA PRO A 76 15.47 -4.48 1.06
C PRO A 76 16.93 -4.10 1.36
N THR A 77 17.25 -2.80 1.28
CA THR A 77 18.60 -2.30 1.57
C THR A 77 18.88 -2.24 3.07
N ALA A 78 17.83 -2.11 3.88
CA ALA A 78 17.89 -2.13 5.35
C ALA A 78 16.56 -2.62 5.94
N GLU A 79 16.56 -2.89 7.25
CA GLU A 79 15.33 -3.18 8.00
C GLU A 79 14.45 -1.92 8.15
N GLY A 80 13.13 -2.14 8.28
CA GLY A 80 12.15 -1.06 8.40
C GLY A 80 11.96 -0.27 7.11
N SER A 81 11.28 0.87 7.20
CA SER A 81 10.95 1.72 6.05
C SER A 81 11.83 2.96 5.89
N LEU A 82 12.58 3.35 6.94
CA LEU A 82 13.40 4.56 6.89
C LEU A 82 14.66 4.34 6.04
N ARG A 83 15.01 5.37 5.26
CA ARG A 83 16.21 5.41 4.41
C ARG A 83 16.81 6.80 4.41
N ASP A 84 18.12 6.87 4.24
CA ASP A 84 18.78 8.13 3.95
C ASP A 84 18.65 8.49 2.47
N VAL A 85 18.31 9.74 2.15
CA VAL A 85 18.31 10.29 0.81
C VAL A 85 19.21 11.51 0.75
N ALA A 86 19.95 11.64 -0.36
CA ALA A 86 20.87 12.78 -0.55
C ALA A 86 20.12 14.07 -0.94
N ALA A 87 18.91 13.96 -1.50
CA ALA A 87 18.10 15.09 -1.92
C ALA A 87 17.52 15.82 -0.71
N ALA A 88 17.60 17.15 -0.73
CA ALA A 88 16.90 17.98 0.24
C ALA A 88 15.38 17.91 0.02
N PRO A 89 14.56 18.09 1.08
CA PRO A 89 13.11 18.16 0.94
C PRO A 89 12.69 19.25 -0.06
N ALA A 90 11.77 18.94 -0.94
CA ALA A 90 11.27 19.86 -1.98
C ALA A 90 10.32 20.93 -1.43
N PHE A 91 9.72 20.70 -0.27
CA PHE A 91 8.75 21.58 0.39
C PHE A 91 9.19 21.94 1.81
N ALA A 92 8.91 23.17 2.21
CA ALA A 92 9.24 23.68 3.55
C ALA A 92 8.00 23.65 4.48
N ILE A 93 8.25 23.62 5.80
CA ILE A 93 7.18 23.77 6.80
C ILE A 93 6.46 25.12 6.60
N GLY A 94 5.14 25.11 6.63
CA GLY A 94 4.28 26.25 6.36
C GLY A 94 4.01 26.52 4.87
N GLU A 95 4.63 25.77 3.95
CA GLU A 95 4.37 25.87 2.51
C GLU A 95 3.01 25.24 2.17
N TRP A 96 2.24 25.94 1.33
CA TRP A 96 1.01 25.41 0.74
C TRP A 96 1.35 24.50 -0.42
N VAL A 97 0.77 23.31 -0.40
CA VAL A 97 0.96 22.29 -1.43
C VAL A 97 -0.38 21.78 -1.93
N ARG A 98 -0.38 21.31 -3.18
CA ARG A 98 -1.52 20.58 -3.73
C ARG A 98 -1.20 19.10 -3.82
N VAL A 99 -2.15 18.27 -3.45
CA VAL A 99 -2.06 16.82 -3.68
C VAL A 99 -2.40 16.53 -5.14
N LYS A 100 -1.52 15.85 -5.84
CA LYS A 100 -1.73 15.49 -7.24
C LYS A 100 -3.01 14.66 -7.42
N ASN A 101 -3.81 15.04 -8.41
CA ASN A 101 -4.98 14.24 -8.80
C ASN A 101 -4.54 13.07 -9.69
N MET A 102 -3.98 12.03 -9.07
CA MET A 102 -3.46 10.88 -9.78
C MET A 102 -4.12 9.59 -9.31
N SER A 103 -4.40 8.70 -10.25
CA SER A 103 -4.82 7.33 -9.98
C SER A 103 -3.79 6.40 -10.60
N ARG A 104 -3.06 5.68 -9.77
CA ARG A 104 -2.12 4.66 -10.24
C ARG A 104 -2.82 3.32 -10.37
N THR A 105 -2.38 2.54 -11.35
CA THR A 105 -2.69 1.12 -11.40
C THR A 105 -1.80 0.42 -10.37
N GLY A 106 -2.39 -0.40 -9.51
CA GLY A 106 -1.68 -1.09 -8.44
C GLY A 106 -1.77 -0.38 -7.10
N TYR A 107 -0.81 -0.67 -6.22
CA TYR A 107 -0.78 -0.16 -4.85
C TYR A 107 -0.39 1.31 -4.76
N SER A 108 -1.06 2.07 -3.91
CA SER A 108 -0.69 3.45 -3.56
C SER A 108 -1.17 3.78 -2.16
N ARG A 109 -0.38 4.60 -1.45
CA ARG A 109 -0.76 5.16 -0.14
C ARG A 109 -1.41 6.53 -0.25
N LEU A 110 -1.74 6.98 -1.47
CA LEU A 110 -2.40 8.26 -1.72
C LEU A 110 -3.93 8.13 -1.56
N PRO A 111 -4.53 8.58 -0.45
CA PRO A 111 -5.97 8.47 -0.22
C PRO A 111 -6.77 9.24 -1.28
N ARG A 112 -7.88 8.65 -1.71
CA ARG A 112 -8.69 9.25 -2.77
C ARG A 112 -9.27 10.63 -2.38
N TYR A 113 -9.68 10.77 -1.14
CA TYR A 113 -10.40 11.96 -0.66
C TYR A 113 -9.54 13.22 -0.52
N VAL A 114 -8.19 13.11 -0.59
CA VAL A 114 -7.30 14.28 -0.58
C VAL A 114 -6.78 14.67 -1.97
N ARG A 115 -7.02 13.86 -3.00
CA ARG A 115 -6.51 14.11 -4.35
C ARG A 115 -7.08 15.39 -4.93
N GLY A 116 -6.19 16.26 -5.44
CA GLY A 116 -6.55 17.55 -5.99
C GLY A 116 -6.75 18.66 -4.97
N HIS A 117 -6.84 18.33 -3.68
CA HIS A 117 -7.01 19.29 -2.59
C HIS A 117 -5.71 19.92 -2.14
N THR A 118 -5.82 21.07 -1.48
CA THR A 118 -4.69 21.84 -0.96
C THR A 118 -4.56 21.69 0.55
N GLY A 119 -3.32 21.71 1.03
CA GLY A 119 -3.02 21.67 2.47
C GLY A 119 -1.70 22.35 2.77
N VAL A 120 -1.37 22.45 4.04
CA VAL A 120 -0.14 23.08 4.54
C VAL A 120 0.82 22.02 5.05
N VAL A 121 2.10 22.13 4.72
CA VAL A 121 3.15 21.29 5.29
C VAL A 121 3.31 21.63 6.76
N GLU A 122 2.99 20.70 7.64
CA GLU A 122 3.13 20.86 9.09
C GLU A 122 4.48 20.36 9.58
N PHE A 123 4.91 19.19 9.07
CA PHE A 123 6.23 18.62 9.39
C PHE A 123 6.88 17.98 8.17
N VAL A 124 8.22 17.95 8.17
CA VAL A 124 9.03 17.15 7.25
C VAL A 124 9.50 15.93 8.02
N GLN A 125 9.05 14.77 7.61
CA GLN A 125 9.36 13.48 8.23
C GLN A 125 10.65 12.88 7.64
N PRO A 126 11.28 11.92 8.32
CA PRO A 126 12.39 11.18 7.76
C PRO A 126 11.99 10.48 6.43
N PRO A 127 12.91 10.42 5.45
CA PRO A 127 12.65 9.73 4.20
C PRO A 127 12.33 8.25 4.40
N SER A 128 11.39 7.75 3.62
CA SER A 128 10.92 6.38 3.71
C SER A 128 10.82 5.73 2.33
N VAL A 129 10.90 4.41 2.32
CA VAL A 129 10.62 3.56 1.15
C VAL A 129 9.26 3.91 0.57
N LEU A 130 9.18 4.12 -0.74
CA LEU A 130 7.93 4.42 -1.44
C LEU A 130 7.08 3.15 -1.58
N PRO A 131 5.91 3.06 -0.94
CA PRO A 131 5.08 1.86 -0.99
C PRO A 131 4.59 1.49 -2.38
N ASP A 132 4.37 2.48 -3.25
CA ASP A 132 3.87 2.32 -4.62
C ASP A 132 4.79 1.44 -5.48
N THR A 133 6.10 1.49 -5.27
CA THR A 133 7.07 0.68 -5.98
C THR A 133 7.47 -0.55 -5.17
N ASN A 134 7.61 -0.39 -3.86
CA ASN A 134 8.00 -1.48 -2.97
C ASN A 134 7.00 -2.64 -2.99
N ALA A 135 5.69 -2.35 -3.04
CA ALA A 135 4.64 -3.37 -3.12
C ALA A 135 4.73 -4.26 -4.37
N HIS A 136 5.31 -3.73 -5.44
CA HIS A 136 5.48 -4.42 -6.73
C HIS A 136 6.89 -4.97 -6.96
N PHE A 137 7.79 -4.83 -5.97
CA PHE A 137 9.20 -5.22 -6.08
C PHE A 137 9.97 -4.43 -7.14
N ASP A 138 9.50 -3.22 -7.47
CA ASP A 138 10.11 -2.29 -8.45
C ASP A 138 11.15 -1.34 -7.82
N GLY A 139 11.67 -1.71 -6.65
CA GLY A 139 12.65 -0.93 -5.89
C GLY A 139 12.05 -0.13 -4.76
N GLU A 140 12.92 0.31 -3.86
CA GLU A 140 12.52 1.05 -2.66
C GLU A 140 12.16 2.51 -2.95
N ASN A 141 12.83 3.16 -3.90
CA ASN A 141 12.62 4.54 -4.32
C ASN A 141 12.33 5.52 -3.16
N PRO A 142 13.21 5.58 -2.14
CA PRO A 142 12.93 6.33 -0.91
C PRO A 142 12.78 7.81 -1.20
N GLN A 143 11.82 8.44 -0.51
CA GLN A 143 11.47 9.84 -0.68
C GLN A 143 11.25 10.52 0.67
N CYS A 144 11.37 11.85 0.69
CA CYS A 144 10.90 12.65 1.82
C CYS A 144 9.39 12.43 2.02
N VAL A 145 8.99 12.40 3.27
CA VAL A 145 7.59 12.29 3.69
C VAL A 145 7.22 13.57 4.41
N TYR A 146 6.00 14.03 4.21
CA TYR A 146 5.49 15.27 4.79
C TYR A 146 4.20 15.01 5.52
N THR A 147 4.04 15.56 6.71
CA THR A 147 2.74 15.65 7.36
C THR A 147 2.03 16.87 6.80
N ILE A 148 0.95 16.65 6.07
CA ILE A 148 0.13 17.69 5.47
C ILE A 148 -1.13 17.87 6.29
N GLN A 149 -1.42 19.11 6.69
CA GLN A 149 -2.65 19.49 7.37
C GLN A 149 -3.67 20.02 6.36
N PHE A 150 -4.87 19.47 6.41
CA PHE A 150 -6.02 19.87 5.61
C PHE A 150 -7.11 20.43 6.51
N ASP A 151 -7.83 21.46 6.03
CA ASP A 151 -9.09 21.88 6.62
C ASP A 151 -10.21 20.94 6.13
N SER A 152 -11.10 20.55 7.02
CA SER A 152 -12.24 19.69 6.68
C SER A 152 -13.12 20.28 5.58
N ARG A 153 -13.27 21.61 5.54
CA ARG A 153 -14.07 22.31 4.54
C ARG A 153 -13.42 22.30 3.15
N GLU A 154 -12.10 22.27 3.08
CA GLU A 154 -11.38 22.03 1.82
C GLU A 154 -11.68 20.64 1.23
N LEU A 155 -11.78 19.63 2.09
CA LEU A 155 -11.98 18.25 1.68
C LEU A 155 -13.45 17.88 1.42
N TRP A 156 -14.38 18.41 2.22
CA TRP A 156 -15.78 17.99 2.23
C TRP A 156 -16.80 19.12 2.03
N GLY A 157 -16.31 20.33 1.74
CA GLY A 157 -17.14 21.48 1.44
C GLY A 157 -17.48 22.35 2.66
N ALA A 158 -18.03 23.53 2.40
CA ALA A 158 -18.23 24.60 3.38
C ALA A 158 -19.10 24.19 4.59
N GLU A 159 -20.02 23.26 4.41
CA GLU A 159 -20.94 22.77 5.44
C GLU A 159 -20.32 21.67 6.33
N ALA A 160 -19.08 21.26 6.06
CA ALA A 160 -18.42 20.27 6.89
C ALA A 160 -18.17 20.81 8.31
N GLU A 161 -18.28 19.92 9.29
CA GLU A 161 -17.89 20.23 10.66
C GLU A 161 -16.42 20.69 10.69
N PRO A 162 -16.09 21.80 11.37
CA PRO A 162 -14.74 22.36 11.35
C PRO A 162 -13.77 21.51 12.18
N PHE A 163 -12.81 20.89 11.51
CA PHE A 163 -11.66 20.23 12.13
C PHE A 163 -10.46 20.23 11.17
N ALA A 164 -9.26 20.00 11.70
CA ALA A 164 -8.07 19.78 10.93
C ALA A 164 -7.76 18.29 10.84
N LEU A 165 -7.36 17.82 9.67
CA LEU A 165 -6.92 16.47 9.41
C LEU A 165 -5.47 16.50 8.98
N THR A 166 -4.59 15.69 9.60
CA THR A 166 -3.20 15.53 9.20
C THR A 166 -2.98 14.16 8.56
N ILE A 167 -2.23 14.14 7.45
CA ILE A 167 -1.91 12.92 6.71
C ILE A 167 -0.44 12.96 6.29
N GLU A 168 0.25 11.83 6.42
CA GLU A 168 1.59 11.66 5.89
C GLU A 168 1.53 11.37 4.38
N MET A 169 2.29 12.17 3.60
CA MET A 169 2.34 12.14 2.15
C MET A 169 3.76 12.03 1.65
N PHE A 170 3.99 11.16 0.67
CA PHE A 170 5.25 11.10 -0.03
C PHE A 170 5.43 12.30 -0.97
N GLU A 171 6.67 12.74 -1.15
CA GLU A 171 7.02 13.90 -1.99
C GLU A 171 6.43 13.80 -3.40
N SER A 172 6.46 12.61 -4.01
CA SER A 172 5.92 12.39 -5.34
C SER A 172 4.42 12.59 -5.48
N TYR A 173 3.67 12.62 -4.37
CA TYR A 173 2.22 12.88 -4.36
C TYR A 173 1.88 14.37 -4.36
N LEU A 174 2.85 15.24 -4.12
CA LEU A 174 2.68 16.67 -3.91
C LEU A 174 3.18 17.48 -5.09
N GLU A 175 2.63 18.67 -5.26
CA GLU A 175 3.07 19.69 -6.21
C GLU A 175 2.96 21.09 -5.61
N LYS A 176 3.80 22.01 -6.09
CA LYS A 176 3.74 23.42 -5.68
C LYS A 176 2.48 24.08 -6.22
N ILE A 177 1.88 24.94 -5.42
CA ILE A 177 0.80 25.80 -5.87
C ILE A 177 1.47 26.98 -6.62
N THR A 178 1.22 27.05 -7.90
CA THR A 178 1.65 28.17 -8.77
C THR A 178 0.63 29.28 -8.77
#